data_7b53ab6f356594b573942f4fae49dd5c
#
_entry.id   7b53ab6f356594b573942f4fae49dd5c
#
_cell.length_a   1.000
_cell.length_b   1.000
_cell.length_c   1.000
_cell.angle_alpha   90.00
_cell.angle_beta   90.00
_cell.angle_gamma   90.00
#
_symmetry.space_group_name_H-M   'P 1'
#
loop_
_entity.id
_entity.type
_entity.pdbx_description
1 polymer ?
#
loop_
_entity_poly.entity_id
_entity_poly.type
_entity_poly.pdbx_seq_one_letter_code
_entity_poly.pdbx_strand_id
1 'polypeptide(L)'
;MTPSASPFPPPPFSDPRLTEQRNPRTERIDVASSLDIVDLLNAEDRTVPAAVHGERERIARAIDEVVAAFGRGGRLVYVGAGTSGRLGVLDAAECPPTFGTPPELVVGLIAGGYPALIKSAEGAEDDVNAGMAAIDDAQVTPRDVVVGIAASGTTPFVRAALSRAQTIGAKTVLVSCSDPPKQLADTCDVVILPKVGPEALTGSTRMKAGTATKLVLNTISTGAMIRMGRAYGNLMVDLMALSDKLRDRGQRIVMEVCGVDRDAARRAIEDAGGSVKLAIVMAKTGQSRDAARRALEAAGGFIRKAIGDPPPVMGTGV
;
A
#
# COMPACT_ATOMS: atom_id res chain seq x y z
N MET A 1 -23.69 30.96 -11.32
CA MET A 1 -23.57 30.53 -12.73
C MET A 1 -24.51 29.36 -12.91
N THR A 2 -25.51 29.46 -13.75
CA THR A 2 -26.36 28.31 -14.12
C THR A 2 -25.52 27.26 -14.83
N PRO A 3 -25.61 25.99 -14.47
CA PRO A 3 -24.88 24.93 -15.19
C PRO A 3 -25.29 24.97 -16.66
N SER A 4 -24.35 25.19 -17.57
CA SER A 4 -24.61 25.10 -18.99
C SER A 4 -25.00 23.64 -19.31
N ALA A 5 -26.02 23.45 -20.15
CA ALA A 5 -26.45 22.13 -20.59
C ALA A 5 -25.27 21.36 -21.18
N SER A 6 -25.19 20.06 -20.88
CA SER A 6 -24.18 19.16 -21.45
C SER A 6 -24.17 19.27 -22.99
N PRO A 7 -22.98 19.36 -23.63
CA PRO A 7 -22.87 19.41 -25.09
C PRO A 7 -23.26 18.10 -25.77
N PHE A 8 -23.50 17.04 -25.00
CA PHE A 8 -23.85 15.72 -25.52
C PHE A 8 -25.25 15.31 -25.07
N PRO A 9 -26.01 14.57 -25.90
CA PRO A 9 -27.24 13.95 -25.48
C PRO A 9 -26.96 12.96 -24.32
N PRO A 10 -27.93 12.74 -23.43
CA PRO A 10 -27.79 11.72 -22.41
C PRO A 10 -27.48 10.37 -23.08
N PRO A 11 -26.53 9.59 -22.52
CA PRO A 11 -26.21 8.30 -23.10
C PRO A 11 -27.44 7.38 -23.06
N PRO A 12 -27.67 6.60 -24.14
CA PRO A 12 -28.81 5.69 -24.20
C PRO A 12 -28.71 4.54 -23.16
N PHE A 13 -27.54 4.40 -22.57
CA PHE A 13 -27.22 3.40 -21.54
C PHE A 13 -26.34 4.05 -20.45
N SER A 14 -26.72 3.88 -19.18
CA SER A 14 -25.92 4.30 -18.03
C SER A 14 -25.18 3.09 -17.49
N ASP A 15 -23.85 3.08 -17.59
CA ASP A 15 -23.03 2.07 -16.94
C ASP A 15 -23.12 2.23 -15.42
N PRO A 16 -23.45 1.18 -14.66
CA PRO A 16 -23.55 1.27 -13.21
C PRO A 16 -22.18 1.49 -12.52
N ARG A 17 -21.06 1.21 -13.19
CA ARG A 17 -19.73 1.41 -12.65
C ARG A 17 -19.37 2.89 -12.61
N LEU A 18 -19.05 3.40 -11.43
CA LEU A 18 -18.69 4.81 -11.24
C LEU A 18 -17.52 5.25 -12.12
N THR A 19 -16.56 4.37 -12.36
CA THR A 19 -15.38 4.64 -13.17
C THR A 19 -15.68 4.86 -14.65
N GLU A 20 -16.82 4.36 -15.14
CA GLU A 20 -17.25 4.45 -16.54
C GLU A 20 -18.25 5.60 -16.78
N GLN A 21 -18.71 6.23 -15.71
CA GLN A 21 -19.63 7.37 -15.81
C GLN A 21 -18.89 8.63 -16.25
N ARG A 22 -19.63 9.51 -16.95
CA ARG A 22 -19.11 10.84 -17.31
C ARG A 22 -19.06 11.76 -16.11
N ASN A 23 -17.99 12.54 -16.01
CA ASN A 23 -17.85 13.55 -14.98
C ASN A 23 -18.47 14.88 -15.46
N PRO A 24 -19.58 15.35 -14.85
CA PRO A 24 -20.25 16.57 -15.30
C PRO A 24 -19.40 17.84 -15.07
N ARG A 25 -18.40 17.80 -14.18
CA ARG A 25 -17.53 18.94 -13.92
C ARG A 25 -16.45 19.14 -14.98
N THR A 26 -16.18 18.12 -15.79
CA THR A 26 -15.10 18.13 -16.78
C THR A 26 -15.57 17.85 -18.21
N GLU A 27 -16.87 17.98 -18.49
CA GLU A 27 -17.46 17.67 -19.79
C GLU A 27 -16.86 18.44 -20.97
N ARG A 28 -16.27 19.61 -20.70
CA ARG A 28 -15.67 20.51 -21.70
C ARG A 28 -14.16 20.65 -21.54
N ILE A 29 -13.50 19.68 -20.91
CA ILE A 29 -12.06 19.72 -20.67
C ILE A 29 -11.23 19.75 -21.97
N ASP A 30 -11.77 19.25 -23.06
CA ASP A 30 -11.16 19.19 -24.38
C ASP A 30 -10.89 20.59 -25.01
N VAL A 31 -11.64 21.61 -24.57
CA VAL A 31 -11.49 23.00 -25.03
C VAL A 31 -10.90 23.93 -23.99
N ALA A 32 -10.49 23.40 -22.86
CA ALA A 32 -9.91 24.15 -21.75
C ALA A 32 -8.46 24.55 -22.04
N SER A 33 -8.02 25.69 -21.50
CA SER A 33 -6.60 26.06 -21.50
C SER A 33 -5.79 25.09 -20.61
N SER A 34 -4.45 25.06 -20.80
CA SER A 34 -3.59 24.24 -19.94
C SER A 34 -3.73 24.56 -18.46
N LEU A 35 -3.92 25.83 -18.09
CA LEU A 35 -4.15 26.25 -16.72
C LEU A 35 -5.48 25.72 -16.19
N ASP A 36 -6.55 25.88 -16.96
CA ASP A 36 -7.87 25.37 -16.59
C ASP A 36 -7.89 23.84 -16.45
N ILE A 37 -7.14 23.12 -17.32
CA ILE A 37 -6.97 21.67 -17.20
C ILE A 37 -6.31 21.31 -15.86
N VAL A 38 -5.24 22.01 -15.47
CA VAL A 38 -4.57 21.80 -14.17
C VAL A 38 -5.54 22.03 -13.01
N ASP A 39 -6.31 23.12 -13.07
CA ASP A 39 -7.27 23.46 -12.01
C ASP A 39 -8.41 22.44 -11.92
N LEU A 40 -8.96 22.00 -13.05
CA LEU A 40 -9.98 20.96 -13.12
C LEU A 40 -9.50 19.64 -12.54
N LEU A 41 -8.31 19.16 -12.97
CA LEU A 41 -7.72 17.91 -12.46
C LEU A 41 -7.44 18.01 -10.97
N ASN A 42 -6.85 19.12 -10.51
CA ASN A 42 -6.53 19.32 -9.10
C ASN A 42 -7.80 19.40 -8.23
N ALA A 43 -8.89 20.03 -8.74
CA ALA A 43 -10.17 20.05 -8.05
C ALA A 43 -10.77 18.65 -7.86
N GLU A 44 -10.65 17.79 -8.88
CA GLU A 44 -11.05 16.38 -8.80
C GLU A 44 -10.20 15.60 -7.81
N ASP A 45 -8.87 15.74 -7.86
CA ASP A 45 -7.94 15.00 -7.00
C ASP A 45 -8.09 15.34 -5.52
N ARG A 46 -8.51 16.57 -5.17
CA ARG A 46 -8.81 16.97 -3.78
C ARG A 46 -9.89 16.14 -3.10
N THR A 47 -10.73 15.45 -3.85
CA THR A 47 -11.78 14.57 -3.31
C THR A 47 -11.26 13.22 -2.84
N VAL A 48 -10.10 12.80 -3.33
CA VAL A 48 -9.55 11.45 -3.12
C VAL A 48 -9.19 11.16 -1.65
N PRO A 49 -8.48 12.04 -0.92
CA PRO A 49 -8.15 11.76 0.48
C PRO A 49 -9.40 11.56 1.37
N ALA A 50 -10.46 12.32 1.13
CA ALA A 50 -11.71 12.20 1.87
C ALA A 50 -12.40 10.84 1.59
N ALA A 51 -12.42 10.41 0.32
CA ALA A 51 -12.96 9.11 -0.06
C ALA A 51 -12.18 7.95 0.61
N VAL A 52 -10.85 8.04 0.64
CA VAL A 52 -9.99 7.04 1.32
C VAL A 52 -10.22 7.08 2.84
N HIS A 53 -10.33 8.27 3.44
CA HIS A 53 -10.62 8.39 4.88
C HIS A 53 -11.97 7.78 5.27
N GLY A 54 -12.97 7.83 4.39
CA GLY A 54 -14.26 7.16 4.58
C GLY A 54 -14.13 5.63 4.77
N GLU A 55 -13.05 5.03 4.28
CA GLU A 55 -12.76 3.60 4.38
C GLU A 55 -11.79 3.24 5.53
N ARG A 56 -11.46 4.18 6.42
CA ARG A 56 -10.43 4.02 7.46
C ARG A 56 -10.57 2.76 8.31
N GLU A 57 -11.80 2.36 8.65
CA GLU A 57 -12.06 1.19 9.49
C GLU A 57 -11.76 -0.12 8.75
N ARG A 58 -12.10 -0.18 7.45
CA ARG A 58 -11.80 -1.34 6.59
C ARG A 58 -10.30 -1.41 6.29
N ILE A 59 -9.65 -0.25 6.07
CA ILE A 59 -8.19 -0.18 5.90
C ILE A 59 -7.49 -0.65 7.18
N ALA A 60 -7.94 -0.20 8.35
CA ALA A 60 -7.40 -0.65 9.64
C ALA A 60 -7.56 -2.16 9.84
N ARG A 61 -8.71 -2.73 9.48
CA ARG A 61 -8.92 -4.18 9.50
C ARG A 61 -7.97 -4.91 8.56
N ALA A 62 -7.75 -4.39 7.35
CA ALA A 62 -6.77 -4.98 6.41
C ALA A 62 -5.35 -4.94 7.00
N ILE A 63 -4.94 -3.85 7.65
CA ILE A 63 -3.66 -3.77 8.38
C ILE A 63 -3.57 -4.88 9.43
N ASP A 64 -4.61 -5.08 10.24
CA ASP A 64 -4.60 -6.10 11.30
C ASP A 64 -4.50 -7.53 10.72
N GLU A 65 -5.18 -7.83 9.60
CA GLU A 65 -5.04 -9.11 8.90
C GLU A 65 -3.63 -9.34 8.37
N VAL A 66 -2.98 -8.29 7.80
CA VAL A 66 -1.59 -8.38 7.32
C VAL A 66 -0.61 -8.58 8.48
N VAL A 67 -0.78 -7.85 9.60
CA VAL A 67 0.03 -8.04 10.81
C VAL A 67 -0.10 -9.47 11.34
N ALA A 68 -1.32 -9.99 11.41
CA ALA A 68 -1.56 -11.37 11.82
C ALA A 68 -0.93 -12.38 10.86
N ALA A 69 -0.96 -12.12 9.54
CA ALA A 69 -0.28 -12.95 8.54
C ALA A 69 1.23 -12.98 8.75
N PHE A 70 1.86 -11.82 8.90
CA PHE A 70 3.30 -11.73 9.15
C PHE A 70 3.69 -12.45 10.45
N GLY A 71 2.87 -12.33 11.53
CA GLY A 71 3.10 -13.01 12.80
C GLY A 71 3.07 -14.55 12.72
N ARG A 72 2.37 -15.14 11.73
CA ARG A 72 2.34 -16.60 11.48
C ARG A 72 3.24 -17.05 10.33
N GLY A 73 4.16 -16.17 9.87
CA GLY A 73 5.10 -16.46 8.78
C GLY A 73 4.45 -16.47 7.39
N GLY A 74 3.33 -15.75 7.23
CA GLY A 74 2.67 -15.48 5.96
C GLY A 74 3.18 -14.18 5.33
N ARG A 75 2.59 -13.84 4.17
CA ARG A 75 3.00 -12.72 3.30
C ARG A 75 1.80 -11.83 2.95
N LEU A 76 2.12 -10.63 2.46
CA LEU A 76 1.17 -9.77 1.77
C LEU A 76 1.38 -9.93 0.25
N VAL A 77 0.32 -10.34 -0.47
CA VAL A 77 0.36 -10.56 -1.91
C VAL A 77 -0.64 -9.63 -2.58
N TYR A 78 -0.16 -8.67 -3.35
CA TYR A 78 -0.98 -7.81 -4.21
C TYR A 78 -1.22 -8.50 -5.55
N VAL A 79 -2.44 -8.40 -6.08
CA VAL A 79 -2.79 -8.91 -7.41
C VAL A 79 -3.67 -7.90 -8.16
N GLY A 80 -3.26 -7.53 -9.37
CA GLY A 80 -3.97 -6.53 -10.17
C GLY A 80 -3.61 -6.57 -11.64
N ALA A 81 -4.36 -5.80 -12.45
CA ALA A 81 -4.08 -5.60 -13.87
C ALA A 81 -3.78 -4.13 -14.18
N GLY A 82 -3.04 -3.84 -15.23
CA GLY A 82 -2.74 -2.49 -15.69
C GLY A 82 -2.17 -1.59 -14.58
N THR A 83 -2.74 -0.41 -14.37
CA THR A 83 -2.33 0.53 -13.33
C THR A 83 -2.43 -0.08 -11.93
N SER A 84 -3.48 -0.84 -11.64
CA SER A 84 -3.69 -1.48 -10.33
C SER A 84 -2.57 -2.46 -10.00
N GLY A 85 -2.18 -3.33 -10.96
CA GLY A 85 -1.06 -4.25 -10.80
C GLY A 85 0.28 -3.53 -10.63
N ARG A 86 0.52 -2.45 -11.40
CA ARG A 86 1.74 -1.63 -11.27
C ARG A 86 1.87 -0.99 -9.90
N LEU A 87 0.77 -0.49 -9.33
CA LEU A 87 0.77 0.10 -7.98
C LEU A 87 1.05 -0.96 -6.91
N GLY A 88 0.52 -2.17 -7.05
CA GLY A 88 0.83 -3.29 -6.15
C GLY A 88 2.31 -3.68 -6.20
N VAL A 89 2.90 -3.77 -7.41
CA VAL A 89 4.33 -4.05 -7.58
C VAL A 89 5.19 -2.92 -7.04
N LEU A 90 4.81 -1.66 -7.27
CA LEU A 90 5.51 -0.49 -6.75
C LEU A 90 5.56 -0.51 -5.21
N ASP A 91 4.42 -0.70 -4.55
CA ASP A 91 4.35 -0.73 -3.08
C ASP A 91 5.19 -1.90 -2.52
N ALA A 92 5.12 -3.07 -3.14
CA ALA A 92 5.91 -4.24 -2.76
C ALA A 92 7.43 -3.97 -2.88
N ALA A 93 7.87 -3.37 -4.00
CA ALA A 93 9.27 -3.08 -4.27
C ALA A 93 9.89 -2.04 -3.30
N GLU A 94 9.07 -1.15 -2.74
CA GLU A 94 9.53 -0.12 -1.78
C GLU A 94 9.64 -0.63 -0.33
N CYS A 95 9.08 -1.80 0.00
CA CYS A 95 9.15 -2.35 1.35
C CYS A 95 10.58 -2.76 1.79
N PRO A 96 11.39 -3.47 0.97
CA PRO A 96 12.74 -3.85 1.37
C PRO A 96 13.66 -2.66 1.70
N PRO A 97 13.81 -1.62 0.86
CA PRO A 97 14.69 -0.51 1.17
C PRO A 97 14.20 0.35 2.34
N THR A 98 12.88 0.38 2.58
CA THR A 98 12.26 1.22 3.63
C THR A 98 12.28 0.54 5.00
N PHE A 99 11.95 -0.74 5.04
CA PHE A 99 11.70 -1.49 6.27
C PHE A 99 12.66 -2.68 6.49
N GLY A 100 13.63 -2.87 5.62
CA GLY A 100 14.59 -3.99 5.74
C GLY A 100 13.93 -5.37 5.66
N THR A 101 12.83 -5.48 4.92
CA THR A 101 12.10 -6.74 4.78
C THR A 101 12.75 -7.64 3.72
N PRO A 102 12.61 -8.97 3.84
CA PRO A 102 12.87 -9.85 2.70
C PRO A 102 11.96 -9.47 1.53
N PRO A 103 12.44 -9.53 0.27
CA PRO A 103 11.63 -9.21 -0.91
C PRO A 103 10.35 -10.06 -1.03
N GLU A 104 10.38 -11.26 -0.47
CA GLU A 104 9.28 -12.22 -0.51
C GLU A 104 8.15 -11.89 0.47
N LEU A 105 8.37 -10.99 1.45
CA LEU A 105 7.37 -10.67 2.46
C LEU A 105 6.18 -9.88 1.90
N VAL A 106 6.43 -9.02 0.92
CA VAL A 106 5.41 -8.29 0.18
C VAL A 106 5.64 -8.51 -1.30
N VAL A 107 4.67 -9.10 -1.99
CA VAL A 107 4.77 -9.52 -3.39
C VAL A 107 3.70 -8.83 -4.22
N GLY A 108 4.06 -8.37 -5.41
CA GLY A 108 3.13 -7.79 -6.39
C GLY A 108 2.99 -8.68 -7.63
N LEU A 109 1.78 -9.11 -7.94
CA LEU A 109 1.43 -9.88 -9.12
C LEU A 109 0.63 -9.01 -10.09
N ILE A 110 1.05 -9.00 -11.35
CA ILE A 110 0.40 -8.21 -12.40
C ILE A 110 -0.02 -9.11 -13.57
N ALA A 111 -1.23 -8.90 -14.08
CA ALA A 111 -1.71 -9.56 -15.29
C ALA A 111 -0.76 -9.30 -16.46
N GLY A 112 -0.37 -10.35 -17.18
CA GLY A 112 0.65 -10.29 -18.24
C GLY A 112 2.09 -10.33 -17.74
N GLY A 113 2.32 -10.47 -16.42
CA GLY A 113 3.63 -10.64 -15.79
C GLY A 113 4.56 -9.43 -15.91
N TYR A 114 5.86 -9.64 -15.70
CA TYR A 114 6.87 -8.56 -15.67
C TYR A 114 6.85 -7.62 -16.91
N PRO A 115 6.65 -8.09 -18.15
CA PRO A 115 6.57 -7.19 -19.32
C PRO A 115 5.44 -6.16 -19.21
N ALA A 116 4.34 -6.50 -18.53
CA ALA A 116 3.18 -5.61 -18.34
C ALA A 116 3.47 -4.41 -17.42
N LEU A 117 4.57 -4.40 -16.70
CA LEU A 117 5.03 -3.23 -15.92
C LEU A 117 5.42 -2.07 -16.84
N ILE A 118 6.03 -2.39 -17.98
CA ILE A 118 6.62 -1.42 -18.92
C ILE A 118 5.67 -1.16 -20.07
N LYS A 119 5.05 -2.21 -20.64
CA LYS A 119 4.18 -2.14 -21.83
C LYS A 119 2.79 -2.69 -21.48
N SER A 120 1.73 -2.02 -21.97
CA SER A 120 0.37 -2.53 -21.78
C SER A 120 0.23 -3.92 -22.41
N ALA A 121 -0.31 -4.87 -21.65
CA ALA A 121 -0.63 -6.23 -22.09
C ALA A 121 -2.15 -6.28 -22.33
N GLU A 122 -2.58 -6.07 -23.57
CA GLU A 122 -3.99 -6.10 -23.95
C GLU A 122 -4.58 -7.49 -23.70
N GLY A 123 -5.82 -7.54 -23.20
CA GLY A 123 -6.54 -8.79 -22.90
C GLY A 123 -6.03 -9.57 -21.66
N ALA A 124 -4.89 -9.20 -21.07
CA ALA A 124 -4.37 -9.90 -19.90
C ALA A 124 -5.30 -9.77 -18.67
N GLU A 125 -6.05 -8.68 -18.56
CA GLU A 125 -7.00 -8.46 -17.46
C GLU A 125 -8.23 -9.36 -17.53
N ASP A 126 -8.54 -9.93 -18.72
CA ASP A 126 -9.69 -10.80 -18.94
C ASP A 126 -9.36 -12.29 -18.72
N ASP A 127 -8.07 -12.63 -18.58
CA ASP A 127 -7.62 -14.02 -18.46
C ASP A 127 -7.87 -14.58 -17.05
N VAL A 128 -8.95 -15.30 -16.90
CA VAL A 128 -9.35 -15.99 -15.65
C VAL A 128 -8.34 -17.07 -15.25
N ASN A 129 -7.80 -17.83 -16.22
CA ASN A 129 -6.87 -18.92 -15.94
C ASN A 129 -5.53 -18.37 -15.47
N ALA A 130 -5.02 -17.31 -16.11
CA ALA A 130 -3.82 -16.63 -15.66
C ALA A 130 -3.99 -16.03 -14.25
N GLY A 131 -5.20 -15.56 -13.89
CA GLY A 131 -5.49 -15.08 -12.54
C GLY A 131 -5.35 -16.17 -11.47
N MET A 132 -5.85 -17.37 -11.73
CA MET A 132 -5.70 -18.52 -10.83
C MET A 132 -4.22 -18.98 -10.79
N ALA A 133 -3.59 -19.13 -11.96
CA ALA A 133 -2.20 -19.56 -12.07
C ALA A 133 -1.25 -18.62 -11.33
N ALA A 134 -1.47 -17.29 -11.37
CA ALA A 134 -0.64 -16.33 -10.65
C ALA A 134 -0.60 -16.59 -9.14
N ILE A 135 -1.70 -17.05 -8.54
CA ILE A 135 -1.78 -17.41 -7.12
C ILE A 135 -1.04 -18.74 -6.84
N ASP A 136 -1.20 -19.72 -7.74
CA ASP A 136 -0.54 -21.01 -7.62
C ASP A 136 0.98 -20.89 -7.82
N ASP A 137 1.43 -20.14 -8.83
CA ASP A 137 2.84 -19.88 -9.13
C ASP A 137 3.52 -19.10 -8.00
N ALA A 138 2.80 -18.16 -7.37
CA ALA A 138 3.27 -17.46 -6.19
C ALA A 138 3.27 -18.34 -4.93
N GLN A 139 2.80 -19.59 -5.02
CA GLN A 139 2.72 -20.53 -3.91
C GLN A 139 2.01 -19.94 -2.69
N VAL A 140 0.87 -19.31 -2.91
CA VAL A 140 0.05 -18.74 -1.84
C VAL A 140 -0.41 -19.82 -0.87
N THR A 141 -0.36 -19.52 0.41
CA THR A 141 -0.70 -20.44 1.50
C THR A 141 -1.82 -19.87 2.38
N PRO A 142 -2.46 -20.66 3.25
CA PRO A 142 -3.47 -20.15 4.20
C PRO A 142 -2.92 -19.12 5.20
N ARG A 143 -1.62 -18.94 5.28
CA ARG A 143 -0.98 -17.94 6.14
C ARG A 143 -0.95 -16.55 5.52
N ASP A 144 -1.10 -16.46 4.19
CA ASP A 144 -0.95 -15.22 3.42
C ASP A 144 -2.24 -14.37 3.45
N VAL A 145 -2.10 -13.08 3.13
CA VAL A 145 -3.19 -12.16 2.77
C VAL A 145 -3.03 -11.78 1.31
N VAL A 146 -4.07 -12.00 0.52
CA VAL A 146 -4.11 -11.61 -0.89
C VAL A 146 -5.00 -10.38 -1.04
N VAL A 147 -4.43 -9.29 -1.56
CA VAL A 147 -5.13 -8.03 -1.84
C VAL A 147 -5.36 -7.92 -3.34
N GLY A 148 -6.59 -8.13 -3.77
CA GLY A 148 -7.02 -7.92 -5.15
C GLY A 148 -7.31 -6.44 -5.40
N ILE A 149 -6.74 -5.89 -6.46
CA ILE A 149 -6.83 -4.49 -6.82
C ILE A 149 -7.52 -4.37 -8.18
N ALA A 150 -8.76 -3.83 -8.18
CA ALA A 150 -9.57 -3.68 -9.39
C ALA A 150 -10.41 -2.40 -9.29
N ALA A 151 -10.00 -1.31 -9.94
CA ALA A 151 -10.70 -0.01 -9.84
C ALA A 151 -12.20 -0.10 -10.20
N SER A 152 -12.57 -0.90 -11.20
CA SER A 152 -13.96 -1.17 -11.58
C SER A 152 -14.66 -2.20 -10.69
N GLY A 153 -13.92 -2.98 -9.91
CA GLY A 153 -14.44 -4.11 -9.13
C GLY A 153 -14.78 -5.36 -9.97
N THR A 154 -14.55 -5.34 -11.29
CA THR A 154 -15.05 -6.39 -12.21
C THR A 154 -13.96 -7.18 -12.93
N THR A 155 -12.68 -6.78 -12.85
CA THR A 155 -11.55 -7.38 -13.58
C THR A 155 -11.49 -8.89 -13.41
N PRO A 156 -11.66 -9.70 -14.48
CA PRO A 156 -11.76 -11.17 -14.41
C PRO A 156 -10.51 -11.82 -13.79
N PHE A 157 -9.31 -11.39 -14.18
CA PHE A 157 -8.03 -11.83 -13.62
C PHE A 157 -8.01 -11.71 -12.08
N VAL A 158 -8.39 -10.55 -11.54
CA VAL A 158 -8.38 -10.28 -10.10
C VAL A 158 -9.43 -11.11 -9.36
N ARG A 159 -10.62 -11.25 -9.95
CA ARG A 159 -11.68 -12.06 -9.37
C ARG A 159 -11.28 -13.54 -9.27
N ALA A 160 -10.66 -14.06 -10.32
CA ALA A 160 -10.16 -15.44 -10.36
C ALA A 160 -9.04 -15.66 -9.33
N ALA A 161 -8.11 -14.73 -9.22
CA ALA A 161 -7.04 -14.77 -8.23
C ALA A 161 -7.60 -14.77 -6.79
N LEU A 162 -8.54 -13.88 -6.45
CA LEU A 162 -9.17 -13.85 -5.13
C LEU A 162 -9.95 -15.14 -4.84
N SER A 163 -10.71 -15.67 -5.80
CA SER A 163 -11.44 -16.94 -5.65
C SER A 163 -10.46 -18.11 -5.40
N ARG A 164 -9.32 -18.13 -6.12
CA ARG A 164 -8.30 -19.17 -5.91
C ARG A 164 -7.66 -19.05 -4.53
N ALA A 165 -7.33 -17.84 -4.09
CA ALA A 165 -6.79 -17.58 -2.76
C ALA A 165 -7.74 -18.03 -1.64
N GLN A 166 -9.03 -17.79 -1.78
CA GLN A 166 -10.07 -18.26 -0.86
C GLN A 166 -10.13 -19.79 -0.81
N THR A 167 -10.06 -20.46 -1.96
CA THR A 167 -10.04 -21.92 -2.03
C THR A 167 -8.83 -22.51 -1.29
N ILE A 168 -7.69 -21.83 -1.31
CA ILE A 168 -6.48 -22.19 -0.57
C ILE A 168 -6.66 -21.93 0.95
N GLY A 169 -7.57 -21.05 1.33
CA GLY A 169 -7.80 -20.63 2.72
C GLY A 169 -6.99 -19.38 3.13
N ALA A 170 -6.40 -18.65 2.18
CA ALA A 170 -5.75 -17.37 2.43
C ALA A 170 -6.80 -16.29 2.72
N LYS A 171 -6.43 -15.29 3.52
CA LYS A 171 -7.26 -14.10 3.73
C LYS A 171 -7.31 -13.23 2.49
N THR A 172 -8.48 -12.67 2.20
CA THR A 172 -8.70 -11.88 0.99
C THR A 172 -9.20 -10.49 1.28
N VAL A 173 -8.59 -9.51 0.61
CA VAL A 173 -8.97 -8.10 0.65
C VAL A 173 -9.23 -7.65 -0.79
N LEU A 174 -10.33 -6.96 -1.02
CA LEU A 174 -10.61 -6.30 -2.31
C LEU A 174 -10.47 -4.78 -2.15
N VAL A 175 -9.71 -4.14 -3.03
CA VAL A 175 -9.64 -2.68 -3.18
C VAL A 175 -10.27 -2.30 -4.52
N SER A 176 -11.37 -1.53 -4.47
CA SER A 176 -12.10 -1.08 -5.66
C SER A 176 -12.60 0.35 -5.50
N CYS A 177 -12.76 1.09 -6.60
CA CYS A 177 -13.34 2.45 -6.61
C CYS A 177 -14.80 2.46 -7.13
N SER A 178 -15.32 1.32 -7.51
CA SER A 178 -16.72 1.09 -7.89
C SER A 178 -17.27 -0.11 -7.12
N ASP A 179 -18.60 -0.19 -7.00
CA ASP A 179 -19.24 -1.32 -6.34
C ASP A 179 -18.93 -2.64 -7.11
N PRO A 180 -18.28 -3.59 -6.47
CA PRO A 180 -18.01 -4.88 -7.10
C PRO A 180 -19.30 -5.73 -7.18
N PRO A 181 -19.33 -6.78 -8.00
CA PRO A 181 -20.41 -7.76 -7.96
C PRO A 181 -20.63 -8.27 -6.53
N LYS A 182 -21.90 -8.34 -6.11
CA LYS A 182 -22.27 -8.72 -4.73
C LYS A 182 -21.61 -10.04 -4.29
N GLN A 183 -21.61 -11.03 -5.18
CA GLN A 183 -20.99 -12.32 -4.88
C GLN A 183 -19.50 -12.20 -4.51
N LEU A 184 -18.74 -11.32 -5.19
CA LEU A 184 -17.33 -11.08 -4.87
C LEU A 184 -17.19 -10.35 -3.53
N ALA A 185 -18.03 -9.33 -3.30
CA ALA A 185 -18.01 -8.56 -2.05
C ALA A 185 -18.33 -9.45 -0.84
N ASP A 186 -19.33 -10.33 -0.97
CA ASP A 186 -19.78 -11.20 0.12
C ASP A 186 -18.75 -12.30 0.47
N THR A 187 -17.84 -12.62 -0.44
CA THR A 187 -16.83 -13.68 -0.21
C THR A 187 -15.49 -13.14 0.29
N CYS A 188 -15.16 -11.87 0.05
CA CYS A 188 -13.91 -11.29 0.56
C CYS A 188 -13.99 -11.01 2.07
N ASP A 189 -12.90 -11.27 2.81
CA ASP A 189 -12.82 -10.97 4.24
C ASP A 189 -12.90 -9.47 4.53
N VAL A 190 -12.31 -8.64 3.65
CA VAL A 190 -12.37 -7.17 3.72
C VAL A 190 -12.60 -6.59 2.33
N VAL A 191 -13.51 -5.62 2.22
CA VAL A 191 -13.75 -4.86 0.99
C VAL A 191 -13.55 -3.37 1.28
N ILE A 192 -12.62 -2.74 0.58
CA ILE A 192 -12.25 -1.32 0.71
C ILE A 192 -12.71 -0.60 -0.55
N LEU A 193 -13.64 0.34 -0.41
CA LEU A 193 -14.33 1.01 -1.51
C LEU A 193 -14.18 2.53 -1.46
N PRO A 194 -13.00 3.12 -1.71
CA PRO A 194 -12.85 4.56 -1.80
C PRO A 194 -13.55 5.07 -3.07
N LYS A 195 -14.82 5.44 -2.95
CA LYS A 195 -15.65 5.92 -4.06
C LYS A 195 -15.25 7.33 -4.46
N VAL A 196 -14.31 7.45 -5.39
CA VAL A 196 -13.78 8.73 -5.89
C VAL A 196 -14.69 9.38 -6.97
N GLY A 197 -15.78 8.73 -7.36
CA GLY A 197 -16.66 9.19 -8.43
C GLY A 197 -16.06 9.03 -9.83
N PRO A 198 -16.75 9.58 -10.86
CA PRO A 198 -16.27 9.53 -12.25
C PRO A 198 -14.93 10.23 -12.42
N GLU A 199 -14.07 9.69 -13.27
CA GLU A 199 -12.78 10.31 -13.60
C GLU A 199 -12.95 11.62 -14.39
N ALA A 200 -11.96 12.51 -14.28
CA ALA A 200 -11.93 13.74 -15.07
C ALA A 200 -11.89 13.45 -16.57
N LEU A 201 -11.23 12.39 -16.99
CA LEU A 201 -11.32 11.81 -18.32
C LEU A 201 -11.98 10.44 -18.17
N THR A 202 -13.21 10.31 -18.65
CA THR A 202 -14.07 9.12 -18.46
C THR A 202 -13.32 7.81 -18.72
N GLY A 203 -13.41 6.87 -17.79
CA GLY A 203 -12.76 5.55 -17.89
C GLY A 203 -11.25 5.53 -17.60
N SER A 204 -10.61 6.69 -17.42
CA SER A 204 -9.16 6.78 -17.20
C SER A 204 -8.78 6.53 -15.73
N THR A 205 -8.98 5.30 -15.25
CA THR A 205 -8.81 4.89 -13.83
C THR A 205 -7.37 4.96 -13.30
N ARG A 206 -6.40 5.34 -14.14
CA ARG A 206 -5.04 5.67 -13.70
C ARG A 206 -4.97 6.99 -12.91
N MET A 207 -6.03 7.81 -12.89
CA MET A 207 -6.08 9.12 -12.26
C MET A 207 -6.58 9.03 -10.81
N LYS A 208 -7.81 9.47 -10.47
CA LYS A 208 -8.32 9.45 -9.09
C LYS A 208 -8.36 8.06 -8.47
N ALA A 209 -8.84 7.08 -9.23
CA ALA A 209 -8.86 5.69 -8.76
C ALA A 209 -7.44 5.16 -8.50
N GLY A 210 -6.48 5.47 -9.38
CA GLY A 210 -5.07 5.15 -9.16
C GLY A 210 -4.50 5.83 -7.90
N THR A 211 -4.78 7.11 -7.71
CA THR A 211 -4.36 7.88 -6.51
C THR A 211 -4.97 7.29 -5.23
N ALA A 212 -6.27 6.99 -5.23
CA ALA A 212 -6.93 6.34 -4.09
C ALA A 212 -6.31 4.97 -3.77
N THR A 213 -6.11 4.15 -4.80
CA THR A 213 -5.45 2.85 -4.66
C THR A 213 -4.07 2.99 -4.03
N LYS A 214 -3.22 3.90 -4.54
CA LYS A 214 -1.89 4.18 -3.97
C LYS A 214 -1.98 4.54 -2.49
N LEU A 215 -2.89 5.41 -2.10
CA LEU A 215 -3.08 5.81 -0.71
C LEU A 215 -3.47 4.61 0.17
N VAL A 216 -4.39 3.76 -0.29
CA VAL A 216 -4.82 2.56 0.43
C VAL A 216 -3.67 1.58 0.60
N LEU A 217 -2.96 1.22 -0.48
CA LEU A 217 -1.86 0.24 -0.43
C LEU A 217 -0.73 0.71 0.49
N ASN A 218 -0.27 1.96 0.33
CA ASN A 218 0.77 2.50 1.19
C ASN A 218 0.33 2.55 2.67
N THR A 219 -0.96 2.81 2.95
CA THR A 219 -1.46 2.80 4.33
C THR A 219 -1.46 1.38 4.90
N ILE A 220 -1.84 0.37 4.12
CA ILE A 220 -1.83 -1.03 4.55
C ILE A 220 -0.40 -1.50 4.84
N SER A 221 0.51 -1.36 3.87
CA SER A 221 1.89 -1.84 4.01
C SER A 221 2.63 -1.10 5.12
N THR A 222 2.63 0.24 5.11
CA THR A 222 3.28 1.07 6.13
C THR A 222 2.67 0.83 7.51
N GLY A 223 1.34 0.77 7.61
CA GLY A 223 0.64 0.49 8.87
C GLY A 223 1.02 -0.88 9.45
N ALA A 224 1.08 -1.91 8.61
CA ALA A 224 1.52 -3.24 9.03
C ALA A 224 2.99 -3.22 9.52
N MET A 225 3.89 -2.56 8.79
CA MET A 225 5.30 -2.44 9.18
C MET A 225 5.48 -1.67 10.51
N ILE A 226 4.72 -0.60 10.74
CA ILE A 226 4.71 0.13 12.02
C ILE A 226 4.24 -0.80 13.15
N ARG A 227 3.16 -1.55 12.94
CA ARG A 227 2.61 -2.53 13.90
C ARG A 227 3.54 -3.73 14.15
N MET A 228 4.50 -3.97 13.25
CA MET A 228 5.58 -4.97 13.41
C MET A 228 6.85 -4.38 14.03
N GLY A 229 6.80 -3.15 14.56
CA GLY A 229 7.93 -2.50 15.22
C GLY A 229 9.03 -2.03 14.27
N ARG A 230 8.72 -1.83 12.97
CA ARG A 230 9.70 -1.35 11.96
C ARG A 230 9.90 0.17 11.98
N ALA A 231 9.28 0.86 12.93
CA ALA A 231 9.44 2.29 13.15
C ALA A 231 9.68 2.61 14.63
N TYR A 232 10.33 3.74 14.92
CA TYR A 232 10.47 4.33 16.24
C TYR A 232 10.04 5.80 16.17
N GLY A 233 8.93 6.16 16.81
CA GLY A 233 8.22 7.39 16.48
C GLY A 233 7.82 7.37 15.00
N ASN A 234 8.19 8.39 14.25
CA ASN A 234 8.02 8.47 12.80
C ASN A 234 9.32 8.19 12.02
N LEU A 235 10.33 7.58 12.68
CA LEU A 235 11.64 7.32 12.09
C LEU A 235 11.73 5.89 11.52
N MET A 236 12.33 5.76 10.35
CA MET A 236 12.60 4.49 9.67
C MET A 236 13.86 3.85 10.27
N VAL A 237 13.70 3.00 11.28
CA VAL A 237 14.84 2.41 12.01
C VAL A 237 15.36 1.09 11.44
N ASP A 238 14.60 0.45 10.56
CA ASP A 238 14.97 -0.80 9.89
C ASP A 238 15.43 -0.58 8.43
N LEU A 239 15.78 0.65 8.06
CA LEU A 239 16.28 0.95 6.72
C LEU A 239 17.57 0.16 6.41
N MET A 240 17.68 -0.30 5.16
CA MET A 240 18.91 -0.92 4.66
C MET A 240 19.85 0.17 4.14
N ALA A 241 21.06 0.30 4.73
CA ALA A 241 22.05 1.31 4.36
C ALA A 241 22.78 0.99 3.03
N LEU A 242 22.02 0.73 1.96
CA LEU A 242 22.53 0.31 0.65
C LEU A 242 23.11 1.46 -0.20
N SER A 243 22.84 2.71 0.17
CA SER A 243 23.33 3.90 -0.53
C SER A 243 23.89 4.93 0.46
N ASP A 244 24.70 5.89 -0.03
CA ASP A 244 25.23 6.97 0.80
C ASP A 244 24.11 7.79 1.46
N LYS A 245 23.01 8.03 0.73
CA LYS A 245 21.82 8.70 1.26
C LYS A 245 21.20 7.94 2.44
N LEU A 246 21.13 6.62 2.35
CA LEU A 246 20.55 5.79 3.41
C LEU A 246 21.51 5.64 4.60
N ARG A 247 22.82 5.59 4.35
CA ARG A 247 23.85 5.65 5.41
C ARG A 247 23.79 6.96 6.18
N ASP A 248 23.73 8.09 5.48
CA ASP A 248 23.60 9.42 6.11
C ASP A 248 22.30 9.53 6.92
N ARG A 249 21.17 9.02 6.39
CA ARG A 249 19.90 8.98 7.11
C ARG A 249 20.02 8.16 8.40
N GLY A 250 20.61 6.98 8.36
CA GLY A 250 20.81 6.11 9.53
C GLY A 250 21.61 6.82 10.62
N GLN A 251 22.72 7.50 10.24
CA GLN A 251 23.52 8.29 11.19
C GLN A 251 22.69 9.41 11.82
N ARG A 252 21.94 10.19 11.04
CA ARG A 252 21.07 11.25 11.57
C ARG A 252 20.02 10.73 12.55
N ILE A 253 19.42 9.59 12.27
CA ILE A 253 18.46 8.95 13.18
C ILE A 253 19.14 8.59 14.52
N VAL A 254 20.32 7.99 14.51
CA VAL A 254 21.05 7.68 15.75
C VAL A 254 21.46 8.94 16.49
N MET A 255 21.94 9.97 15.79
CA MET A 255 22.25 11.28 16.39
C MET A 255 21.04 11.87 17.11
N GLU A 256 19.88 11.91 16.44
CA GLU A 256 18.65 12.48 16.98
C GLU A 256 18.13 11.69 18.18
N VAL A 257 18.04 10.36 18.04
CA VAL A 257 17.47 9.50 19.07
C VAL A 257 18.38 9.35 20.28
N CYS A 258 19.71 9.31 20.08
CA CYS A 258 20.67 9.04 21.15
C CYS A 258 21.34 10.30 21.70
N GLY A 259 21.20 11.45 21.02
CA GLY A 259 21.84 12.72 21.46
C GLY A 259 23.36 12.71 21.28
N VAL A 260 23.88 12.02 20.27
CA VAL A 260 25.30 11.86 20.00
C VAL A 260 25.75 12.61 18.73
N ASP A 261 27.05 12.87 18.58
CA ASP A 261 27.59 13.43 17.36
C ASP A 261 27.64 12.39 16.20
N ARG A 262 27.99 12.88 15.01
CA ARG A 262 28.02 12.06 13.79
C ARG A 262 29.02 10.90 13.86
N ASP A 263 30.19 11.15 14.43
CA ASP A 263 31.23 10.11 14.53
C ASP A 263 30.84 9.02 15.53
N ALA A 264 30.23 9.40 16.64
CA ALA A 264 29.69 8.44 17.61
C ALA A 264 28.53 7.65 17.01
N ALA A 265 27.63 8.31 16.27
CA ALA A 265 26.54 7.62 15.56
C ALA A 265 27.05 6.63 14.53
N ARG A 266 28.08 6.99 13.75
CA ARG A 266 28.71 6.10 12.78
C ARG A 266 29.30 4.87 13.47
N ARG A 267 30.12 5.06 14.53
CA ARG A 267 30.69 3.96 15.31
C ARG A 267 29.62 3.07 15.90
N ALA A 268 28.57 3.63 16.48
CA ALA A 268 27.46 2.86 17.05
C ALA A 268 26.77 1.96 16.01
N ILE A 269 26.60 2.44 14.78
CA ILE A 269 26.03 1.64 13.68
C ILE A 269 27.01 0.53 13.25
N GLU A 270 28.32 0.84 13.15
CA GLU A 270 29.36 -0.13 12.83
C GLU A 270 29.42 -1.25 13.89
N ASP A 271 29.44 -0.90 15.18
CA ASP A 271 29.42 -1.84 16.32
C ASP A 271 28.15 -2.69 16.34
N ALA A 272 27.02 -2.12 15.91
CA ALA A 272 25.76 -2.83 15.73
C ALA A 272 25.71 -3.70 14.45
N GLY A 273 26.79 -3.76 13.66
CA GLY A 273 26.85 -4.51 12.40
C GLY A 273 25.96 -3.95 11.30
N GLY A 274 25.85 -2.63 11.24
CA GLY A 274 25.09 -1.90 10.22
C GLY A 274 23.62 -1.65 10.57
N SER A 275 23.13 -2.15 11.70
CA SER A 275 21.73 -2.00 12.11
C SER A 275 21.54 -0.71 12.92
N VAL A 276 20.80 0.25 12.34
CA VAL A 276 20.42 1.49 13.03
C VAL A 276 19.57 1.19 14.27
N LYS A 277 18.61 0.29 14.14
CA LYS A 277 17.73 -0.15 15.22
C LYS A 277 18.51 -0.73 16.41
N LEU A 278 19.46 -1.61 16.13
CA LEU A 278 20.26 -2.24 17.15
C LEU A 278 21.24 -1.22 17.79
N ALA A 279 21.81 -0.31 17.00
CA ALA A 279 22.64 0.79 17.48
C ALA A 279 21.91 1.66 18.50
N ILE A 280 20.65 2.00 18.22
CA ILE A 280 19.80 2.77 19.15
C ILE A 280 19.62 2.03 20.47
N VAL A 281 19.30 0.74 20.44
CA VAL A 281 19.11 -0.05 21.70
C VAL A 281 20.42 -0.15 22.47
N MET A 282 21.55 -0.45 21.82
CA MET A 282 22.87 -0.48 22.47
C MET A 282 23.20 0.85 23.14
N ALA A 283 23.05 1.97 22.42
CA ALA A 283 23.36 3.30 22.93
C ALA A 283 22.45 3.74 24.09
N LYS A 284 21.16 3.39 24.04
CA LYS A 284 20.19 3.75 25.09
C LYS A 284 20.30 2.89 26.36
N THR A 285 20.76 1.65 26.23
CA THR A 285 20.79 0.68 27.35
C THR A 285 22.18 0.37 27.87
N GLY A 286 23.24 0.77 27.14
CA GLY A 286 24.63 0.37 27.43
C GLY A 286 24.92 -1.12 27.27
N GLN A 287 24.02 -1.88 26.66
CA GLN A 287 24.16 -3.32 26.47
C GLN A 287 25.11 -3.69 25.35
N SER A 288 25.71 -4.85 25.46
CA SER A 288 26.47 -5.46 24.34
C SER A 288 25.53 -5.77 23.16
N ARG A 289 26.11 -5.90 21.96
CA ARG A 289 25.37 -6.23 20.73
C ARG A 289 24.45 -7.43 20.88
N ASP A 290 24.95 -8.50 21.48
CA ASP A 290 24.16 -9.74 21.64
C ASP A 290 23.05 -9.59 22.70
N ALA A 291 23.29 -8.85 23.76
CA ALA A 291 22.27 -8.56 24.77
C ALA A 291 21.16 -7.66 24.19
N ALA A 292 21.52 -6.62 23.48
CA ALA A 292 20.58 -5.72 22.82
C ALA A 292 19.75 -6.43 21.73
N ARG A 293 20.35 -7.39 20.99
CA ARG A 293 19.64 -8.22 20.02
C ARG A 293 18.58 -9.09 20.71
N ARG A 294 18.95 -9.81 21.78
CA ARG A 294 17.99 -10.60 22.57
C ARG A 294 16.88 -9.74 23.16
N ALA A 295 17.21 -8.54 23.63
CA ALA A 295 16.21 -7.61 24.15
C ALA A 295 15.21 -7.17 23.08
N LEU A 296 15.69 -6.89 21.87
CA LEU A 296 14.82 -6.58 20.71
C LEU A 296 13.94 -7.76 20.32
N GLU A 297 14.49 -8.97 20.26
CA GLU A 297 13.74 -10.19 19.94
C GLU A 297 12.64 -10.44 21.00
N ALA A 298 12.98 -10.37 22.28
CA ALA A 298 12.03 -10.51 23.37
C ALA A 298 10.94 -9.39 23.38
N ALA A 299 11.30 -8.22 22.88
CA ALA A 299 10.38 -7.09 22.69
C ALA A 299 9.54 -7.17 21.40
N GLY A 300 9.63 -8.26 20.61
CA GLY A 300 8.96 -8.41 19.34
C GLY A 300 9.41 -7.38 18.28
N GLY A 301 10.66 -6.93 18.35
CA GLY A 301 11.23 -5.93 17.45
C GLY A 301 10.92 -4.47 17.81
N PHE A 302 10.21 -4.20 18.88
CA PHE A 302 9.85 -2.83 19.28
C PHE A 302 10.96 -2.17 20.12
N ILE A 303 11.60 -1.12 19.59
CA ILE A 303 12.63 -0.38 20.32
C ILE A 303 12.10 0.11 21.68
N ARG A 304 10.91 0.74 21.71
CA ARG A 304 10.33 1.27 22.96
C ARG A 304 10.28 0.22 24.08
N LYS A 305 9.83 -0.97 23.74
CA LYS A 305 9.77 -2.08 24.70
C LYS A 305 11.17 -2.54 25.11
N ALA A 306 12.11 -2.60 24.16
CA ALA A 306 13.48 -3.05 24.43
C ALA A 306 14.27 -2.09 25.33
N ILE A 307 14.00 -0.77 25.26
CA ILE A 307 14.69 0.26 26.05
C ILE A 307 13.89 0.73 27.27
N GLY A 308 12.66 0.20 27.48
CA GLY A 308 11.80 0.62 28.61
C GLY A 308 11.20 2.03 28.46
N ASP A 309 11.09 2.54 27.21
CA ASP A 309 10.50 3.85 26.90
C ASP A 309 8.97 3.70 26.74
N PRO A 310 8.15 4.23 27.66
CA PRO A 310 6.70 4.09 27.54
C PRO A 310 6.19 4.83 26.30
N PRO A 311 5.11 4.34 25.65
CA PRO A 311 4.50 5.08 24.55
C PRO A 311 4.01 6.44 25.05
N PRO A 312 4.19 7.52 24.24
CA PRO A 312 3.62 8.82 24.60
C PRO A 312 2.11 8.68 24.73
N VAL A 313 1.51 9.39 25.68
CA VAL A 313 0.06 9.50 25.78
C VAL A 313 -0.43 10.15 24.49
N MET A 314 -1.10 9.38 23.62
CA MET A 314 -1.71 9.93 22.41
C MET A 314 -2.80 10.91 22.85
N GLY A 315 -2.55 12.19 22.68
CA GLY A 315 -3.60 13.19 22.79
C GLY A 315 -4.70 12.87 21.77
N THR A 316 -5.95 12.99 22.15
CA THR A 316 -7.13 12.74 21.31
C THR A 316 -7.33 13.86 20.28
N GLY A 317 -6.26 14.33 19.63
CA GLY A 317 -6.25 15.44 18.69
C GLY A 317 -5.64 15.03 17.35
N VAL A 318 -6.44 14.48 16.44
CA VAL A 318 -6.34 14.61 14.99
C VAL A 318 -7.72 15.00 14.48
#